data_7477c930dc20858fff200460c6cd804e
#
_entry.id   7477c930dc20858fff200460c6cd804e
#
_cell.length_a   1.000
_cell.length_b   1.000
_cell.length_c   1.000
_cell.angle_alpha   90.00
_cell.angle_beta   90.00
_cell.angle_gamma   90.00
#
_symmetry.space_group_name_H-M   'P 1'
#
loop_
_entity.id
_entity.type
_entity.pdbx_description
1 polymer ?
#
loop_
_entity_poly.entity_id
_entity_poly.type
_entity_poly.pdbx_seq_one_letter_code
_entity_poly.pdbx_strand_id
1 'polypeptide(L)'
;IGMEYARQQGMPVMVDFTGYGCVNCRKMETAVWTDSKVGGIINDEYVLISLYVDDKTPLNEPINVVENGTERTLRTVGDKWSYLQRVKFGANAQPFYVLLDNDGVPAGRAGAICEMMDIRHSACMFWLIAKVWNEKKNNSFWAFS
;
A
#
# COMPACT_ATOMS: atom_id res chain seq x y z
N ILE A 1 5.53 13.41 -2.92
CA ILE A 1 6.71 13.40 -2.02
C ILE A 1 7.23 11.98 -1.87
N GLY A 2 6.44 11.00 -1.34
CA GLY A 2 6.93 9.64 -1.09
C GLY A 2 7.37 8.89 -2.35
N MET A 3 6.59 8.93 -3.42
CA MET A 3 6.96 8.34 -4.72
C MET A 3 8.20 9.00 -5.33
N GLU A 4 8.31 10.32 -5.22
CA GLU A 4 9.49 11.04 -5.70
C GLU A 4 10.74 10.65 -4.93
N TYR A 5 10.64 10.55 -3.60
CA TYR A 5 11.72 10.06 -2.77
C TYR A 5 12.15 8.63 -3.15
N ALA A 6 11.19 7.72 -3.33
CA ALA A 6 11.45 6.35 -3.77
C ALA A 6 12.20 6.30 -5.10
N ARG A 7 11.79 7.14 -6.06
CA ARG A 7 12.43 7.25 -7.37
C ARG A 7 13.87 7.73 -7.25
N GLN A 8 14.12 8.76 -6.43
CA GLN A 8 15.47 9.28 -6.16
C GLN A 8 16.38 8.26 -5.49
N GLN A 9 15.83 7.44 -4.59
CA GLN A 9 16.57 6.38 -3.89
C GLN A 9 16.69 5.08 -4.72
N GLY A 10 15.97 4.95 -5.82
CA GLY A 10 15.88 3.70 -6.59
C GLY A 10 15.25 2.56 -5.80
N MET A 11 14.38 2.88 -4.84
CA MET A 11 13.73 1.92 -3.94
C MET A 11 12.28 1.66 -4.35
N PRO A 12 11.80 0.42 -4.20
CA PRO A 12 10.38 0.12 -4.36
C PRO A 12 9.55 0.76 -3.25
N VAL A 13 8.25 0.84 -3.49
CA VAL A 13 7.31 1.46 -2.56
C VAL A 13 6.35 0.41 -2.00
N MET A 14 6.15 0.45 -0.70
CA MET A 14 5.05 -0.24 -0.03
C MET A 14 3.99 0.81 0.31
N VAL A 15 2.85 0.76 -0.37
CA VAL A 15 1.68 1.57 -0.02
C VAL A 15 0.83 0.81 0.98
N ASP A 16 0.57 1.45 2.12
CA ASP A 16 -0.30 0.95 3.18
C ASP A 16 -1.58 1.80 3.23
N PHE A 17 -2.70 1.22 2.81
CA PHE A 17 -4.01 1.80 3.06
C PHE A 17 -4.45 1.44 4.46
N THR A 18 -4.42 2.42 5.33
CA THR A 18 -4.65 2.31 6.78
C THR A 18 -5.75 3.26 7.24
N GLY A 19 -6.04 3.28 8.53
CA GLY A 19 -6.97 4.22 9.16
C GLY A 19 -6.60 4.49 10.60
N TYR A 20 -6.90 5.69 11.09
CA TYR A 20 -6.70 6.04 12.51
C TYR A 20 -7.54 5.15 13.42
N GLY A 21 -8.78 4.83 13.00
CA GLY A 21 -9.69 3.94 13.72
C GLY A 21 -9.54 2.45 13.39
N CYS A 22 -8.55 2.07 12.60
CA CYS A 22 -8.41 0.71 12.12
C CYS A 22 -7.71 -0.20 13.15
N VAL A 23 -8.48 -0.98 13.91
CA VAL A 23 -7.94 -1.91 14.92
C VAL A 23 -7.02 -2.98 14.29
N ASN A 24 -7.39 -3.52 13.14
CA ASN A 24 -6.59 -4.54 12.46
C ASN A 24 -5.26 -3.96 11.95
N CYS A 25 -5.24 -2.70 11.53
CA CYS A 25 -4.01 -2.03 11.14
C CYS A 25 -3.03 -1.94 12.32
N ARG A 26 -3.54 -1.53 13.51
CA ARG A 26 -2.73 -1.49 14.74
C ARG A 26 -2.19 -2.87 15.14
N LYS A 27 -3.02 -3.92 14.99
CA LYS A 27 -2.58 -5.30 15.24
C LYS A 27 -1.45 -5.72 14.29
N MET A 28 -1.54 -5.40 13.01
CA MET A 28 -0.48 -5.67 12.04
C MET A 28 0.81 -4.95 12.38
N GLU A 29 0.71 -3.67 12.70
CA GLU A 29 1.87 -2.85 13.07
C GLU A 29 2.57 -3.37 14.34
N THR A 30 1.80 -3.75 15.35
CA THR A 30 2.36 -4.20 16.64
C THR A 30 2.82 -5.66 16.66
N ALA A 31 2.23 -6.53 15.85
CA ALA A 31 2.52 -7.97 15.88
C ALA A 31 3.39 -8.45 14.72
N VAL A 32 3.29 -7.81 13.56
CA VAL A 32 3.97 -8.24 12.34
C VAL A 32 5.12 -7.31 11.97
N TRP A 33 4.90 -5.99 11.97
CA TRP A 33 5.95 -5.04 11.58
C TRP A 33 7.06 -4.92 12.62
N THR A 34 6.79 -5.30 13.87
CA THR A 34 7.81 -5.39 14.94
C THR A 34 8.65 -6.66 14.89
N ASP A 35 8.25 -7.66 14.08
CA ASP A 35 9.13 -8.80 13.81
C ASP A 35 10.41 -8.32 13.13
N SER A 36 11.57 -8.79 13.61
CA SER A 36 12.87 -8.29 13.16
C SER A 36 13.13 -8.50 11.68
N LYS A 37 12.60 -9.58 11.09
CA LYS A 37 12.76 -9.87 9.66
C LYS A 37 11.82 -8.99 8.83
N VAL A 38 10.56 -8.90 9.24
CA VAL A 38 9.55 -8.11 8.53
C VAL A 38 9.89 -6.62 8.64
N GLY A 39 10.19 -6.13 9.84
CA GLY A 39 10.56 -4.73 10.07
C GLY A 39 11.84 -4.35 9.32
N GLY A 40 12.85 -5.23 9.31
CA GLY A 40 14.07 -5.03 8.54
C GLY A 40 13.77 -4.86 7.04
N ILE A 41 12.97 -5.74 6.45
CA ILE A 41 12.58 -5.64 5.04
C ILE A 41 11.82 -4.34 4.75
N ILE A 42 10.83 -3.98 5.58
CA ILE A 42 10.04 -2.76 5.37
C ILE A 42 10.94 -1.51 5.45
N ASN A 43 11.84 -1.45 6.44
CA ASN A 43 12.67 -0.27 6.67
C ASN A 43 13.84 -0.15 5.70
N ASP A 44 14.46 -1.26 5.34
CA ASP A 44 15.71 -1.25 4.59
C ASP A 44 15.51 -1.40 3.07
N GLU A 45 14.40 -2.03 2.65
CA GLU A 45 14.19 -2.37 1.25
C GLU A 45 13.05 -1.59 0.59
N TYR A 46 12.20 -0.91 1.35
CA TYR A 46 11.02 -0.19 0.82
C TYR A 46 10.93 1.25 1.32
N VAL A 47 10.32 2.08 0.50
CA VAL A 47 9.75 3.36 0.97
C VAL A 47 8.31 3.11 1.39
N LEU A 48 8.02 3.23 2.67
CA LEU A 48 6.66 3.08 3.20
C LEU A 48 5.85 4.37 3.00
N ILE A 49 4.68 4.23 2.38
CA ILE A 49 3.71 5.32 2.19
C ILE A 49 2.38 4.90 2.82
N SER A 50 2.04 5.46 3.97
CA SER A 50 0.77 5.20 4.65
C SER A 50 -0.30 6.20 4.20
N LEU A 51 -1.42 5.69 3.72
CA LEU A 51 -2.57 6.45 3.23
C LEU A 51 -3.77 6.21 4.13
N TYR A 52 -4.09 7.21 4.95
CA TYR A 52 -5.18 7.12 5.93
C TYR A 52 -6.53 7.39 5.25
N VAL A 53 -7.33 6.34 5.05
CA VAL A 53 -8.62 6.42 4.35
C VAL A 53 -9.74 7.08 5.17
N ASP A 54 -9.53 7.26 6.46
CA ASP A 54 -10.44 7.93 7.39
C ASP A 54 -9.97 9.32 7.84
N ASP A 55 -8.93 9.87 7.17
CA ASP A 55 -8.42 11.20 7.45
C ASP A 55 -9.46 12.27 7.10
N LYS A 56 -9.88 13.04 8.12
CA LYS A 56 -10.91 14.09 8.01
C LYS A 56 -10.35 15.45 7.59
N THR A 57 -9.05 15.56 7.35
CA THR A 57 -8.43 16.80 6.87
C THR A 57 -9.09 17.24 5.56
N PRO A 58 -9.64 18.45 5.47
CA PRO A 58 -10.24 18.93 4.24
C PRO A 58 -9.21 19.05 3.10
N LEU A 59 -9.63 18.75 1.89
CA LEU A 59 -8.86 19.09 0.71
C LEU A 59 -8.92 20.61 0.48
N ASN A 60 -7.85 21.21 -0.04
CA ASN A 60 -7.84 22.63 -0.41
C ASN A 60 -8.95 22.96 -1.41
N GLU A 61 -9.18 22.05 -2.37
CA GLU A 61 -10.28 22.10 -3.33
C GLU A 61 -10.98 20.75 -3.39
N PRO A 62 -12.32 20.70 -3.32
CA PRO A 62 -13.07 19.46 -3.53
C PRO A 62 -12.84 18.90 -4.94
N ILE A 63 -12.74 17.59 -5.06
CA ILE A 63 -12.50 16.90 -6.34
C ILE A 63 -13.77 16.19 -6.76
N ASN A 64 -14.33 16.59 -7.91
CA ASN A 64 -15.46 15.89 -8.49
C ASN A 64 -14.98 14.70 -9.33
N VAL A 65 -15.54 13.54 -9.08
CA VAL A 65 -15.21 12.28 -9.75
C VAL A 65 -16.48 11.56 -10.18
N VAL A 66 -16.35 10.68 -11.17
CA VAL A 66 -17.42 9.74 -11.54
C VAL A 66 -16.97 8.34 -11.13
N GLU A 67 -17.72 7.70 -10.25
CA GLU A 67 -17.45 6.35 -9.78
C GLU A 67 -18.67 5.47 -10.08
N ASN A 68 -18.49 4.43 -10.91
CA ASN A 68 -19.56 3.53 -11.36
C ASN A 68 -20.79 4.26 -11.95
N GLY A 69 -20.54 5.31 -12.72
CA GLY A 69 -21.61 6.12 -13.34
C GLY A 69 -22.30 7.11 -12.40
N THR A 70 -21.85 7.23 -11.15
CA THR A 70 -22.39 8.16 -10.15
C THR A 70 -21.38 9.28 -9.88
N GLU A 71 -21.84 10.52 -9.93
CA GLU A 71 -21.03 11.68 -9.54
C GLU A 71 -20.83 11.71 -8.02
N ARG A 72 -19.59 11.92 -7.59
CA ARG A 72 -19.21 12.06 -6.19
C ARG A 72 -18.23 13.21 -6.04
N THR A 73 -18.29 13.87 -4.90
CA THR A 73 -17.35 14.93 -4.53
C THR A 73 -16.49 14.45 -3.39
N LEU A 74 -15.19 14.36 -3.61
CA LEU A 74 -14.20 14.06 -2.57
C LEU A 74 -13.85 15.36 -1.85
N ARG A 75 -14.00 15.38 -0.53
CA ARG A 75 -13.85 16.59 0.29
C ARG A 75 -12.72 16.52 1.29
N THR A 76 -12.30 15.29 1.63
CA THR A 76 -11.25 15.05 2.62
C THR A 76 -10.09 14.26 2.01
N VAL A 77 -8.96 14.29 2.70
CA VAL A 77 -7.78 13.48 2.35
C VAL A 77 -8.14 11.99 2.36
N GLY A 78 -8.93 11.55 3.34
CA GLY A 78 -9.41 10.17 3.43
C GLY A 78 -10.31 9.78 2.26
N ASP A 79 -11.22 10.67 1.82
CA ASP A 79 -12.05 10.43 0.62
C ASP A 79 -11.17 10.17 -0.61
N LYS A 80 -10.12 10.97 -0.79
CA LYS A 80 -9.17 10.84 -1.90
C LYS A 80 -8.46 9.49 -1.88
N TRP A 81 -7.95 9.05 -0.73
CA TRP A 81 -7.24 7.78 -0.62
C TRP A 81 -8.17 6.58 -0.74
N SER A 82 -9.37 6.67 -0.16
CA SER A 82 -10.40 5.65 -0.29
C SER A 82 -10.86 5.49 -1.75
N TYR A 83 -11.03 6.59 -2.47
CA TYR A 83 -11.33 6.57 -3.90
C TYR A 83 -10.20 5.94 -4.71
N LEU A 84 -8.94 6.33 -4.45
CA LEU A 84 -7.76 5.75 -5.09
C LEU A 84 -7.72 4.22 -4.90
N GLN A 85 -7.95 3.74 -3.69
CA GLN A 85 -7.96 2.32 -3.37
C GLN A 85 -9.01 1.56 -4.20
N ARG A 86 -10.23 2.08 -4.26
CA ARG A 86 -11.33 1.44 -5.01
C ARG A 86 -11.06 1.42 -6.51
N VAL A 87 -10.66 2.56 -7.08
CA VAL A 87 -10.56 2.71 -8.54
C VAL A 87 -9.31 2.02 -9.10
N LYS A 88 -8.18 2.11 -8.40
CA LYS A 88 -6.90 1.55 -8.88
C LYS A 88 -6.71 0.09 -8.52
N PHE A 89 -7.21 -0.32 -7.36
CA PHE A 89 -6.91 -1.65 -6.81
C PHE A 89 -8.15 -2.52 -6.60
N GLY A 90 -9.35 -1.98 -6.85
CA GLY A 90 -10.61 -2.72 -6.70
C GLY A 90 -10.92 -3.14 -5.27
N ALA A 91 -10.36 -2.45 -4.27
CA ALA A 91 -10.43 -2.83 -2.87
C ALA A 91 -10.99 -1.71 -2.00
N ASN A 92 -11.63 -2.09 -0.90
CA ASN A 92 -12.16 -1.17 0.12
C ASN A 92 -12.04 -1.83 1.51
N ALA A 93 -10.83 -2.20 1.89
CA ALA A 93 -10.55 -2.86 3.16
C ALA A 93 -9.23 -2.34 3.75
N GLN A 94 -9.10 -2.35 5.07
CA GLN A 94 -7.89 -1.97 5.79
C GLN A 94 -7.55 -3.03 6.85
N PRO A 95 -6.26 -3.34 7.04
CA PRO A 95 -5.12 -2.89 6.24
C PRO A 95 -5.11 -3.49 4.84
N PHE A 96 -4.62 -2.73 3.87
CA PHE A 96 -4.45 -3.20 2.50
C PHE A 96 -3.11 -2.72 1.97
N TYR A 97 -2.27 -3.63 1.50
CA TYR A 97 -0.91 -3.32 1.07
C TYR A 97 -0.74 -3.50 -0.43
N VAL A 98 -0.04 -2.55 -1.04
CA VAL A 98 0.33 -2.60 -2.46
C VAL A 98 1.82 -2.39 -2.57
N LEU A 99 2.50 -3.29 -3.27
CA LEU A 99 3.89 -3.10 -3.63
C LEU A 99 3.97 -2.51 -5.02
N LEU A 100 4.68 -1.40 -5.13
CA LEU A 100 4.97 -0.72 -6.39
C LEU A 100 6.48 -0.74 -6.62
N ASP A 101 6.88 -0.77 -7.87
CA ASP A 101 8.25 -0.43 -8.22
C ASP A 101 8.50 1.09 -8.03
N ASN A 102 9.71 1.55 -8.27
CA ASN A 102 10.08 2.95 -8.13
C ASN A 102 9.46 3.88 -9.19
N ASP A 103 8.83 3.33 -10.22
CA ASP A 103 8.06 4.06 -11.22
C ASP A 103 6.55 4.09 -10.90
N GLY A 104 6.15 3.40 -9.85
CA GLY A 104 4.75 3.35 -9.40
C GLY A 104 3.91 2.28 -10.08
N VAL A 105 4.55 1.31 -10.74
CA VAL A 105 3.86 0.18 -11.36
C VAL A 105 3.71 -0.95 -10.33
N PRO A 106 2.51 -1.55 -10.18
CA PRO A 106 2.30 -2.65 -9.25
C PRO A 106 3.24 -3.83 -9.53
N ALA A 107 4.03 -4.21 -8.52
CA ALA A 107 4.98 -5.31 -8.58
C ALA A 107 4.31 -6.66 -8.28
N GLY A 108 3.17 -6.96 -8.91
CA GLY A 108 2.41 -8.19 -8.71
C GLY A 108 0.96 -7.95 -8.32
N ARG A 109 0.25 -8.99 -7.85
CA ARG A 109 -1.12 -8.84 -7.37
C ARG A 109 -1.14 -8.02 -6.08
N ALA A 110 -1.85 -6.90 -6.11
CA ALA A 110 -2.28 -6.23 -4.89
C ALA A 110 -3.19 -7.19 -4.12
N GLY A 111 -2.91 -7.40 -2.84
CA GLY A 111 -3.70 -8.28 -2.00
C GLY A 111 -4.17 -7.57 -0.74
N ALA A 112 -5.46 -7.72 -0.43
CA ALA A 112 -5.94 -7.42 0.91
C ALA A 112 -5.42 -8.49 1.85
N ILE A 113 -4.69 -8.11 2.89
CA ILE A 113 -4.29 -9.02 3.97
C ILE A 113 -5.43 -9.15 5.00
N CYS A 114 -6.59 -8.59 4.70
CA CYS A 114 -7.71 -8.52 5.64
C CYS A 114 -8.33 -9.89 6.00
N GLU A 115 -8.12 -10.94 5.18
CA GLU A 115 -8.70 -12.27 5.44
C GLU A 115 -7.75 -13.23 6.16
N MET A 116 -6.49 -12.86 6.36
CA MET A 116 -5.49 -13.73 6.99
C MET A 116 -5.04 -13.19 8.34
N MET A 117 -5.94 -13.20 9.31
CA MET A 117 -5.67 -12.81 10.71
C MET A 117 -4.78 -13.80 11.50
N ASP A 118 -4.19 -14.79 10.85
CA ASP A 118 -3.13 -15.60 11.46
C ASP A 118 -1.78 -14.89 11.25
N ILE A 119 -1.22 -14.40 12.35
CA ILE A 119 0.06 -13.67 12.42
C ILE A 119 1.17 -14.45 11.68
N ARG A 120 1.14 -15.78 11.73
CA ARG A 120 2.13 -16.64 11.05
C ARG A 120 2.02 -16.57 9.52
N HIS A 121 0.82 -16.41 8.99
CA HIS A 121 0.59 -16.24 7.55
C HIS A 121 0.95 -14.84 7.07
N SER A 122 0.74 -13.81 7.88
CA SER A 122 1.09 -12.44 7.55
C SER A 122 2.61 -12.26 7.41
N ALA A 123 3.39 -12.79 8.34
CA ALA A 123 4.85 -12.79 8.24
C ALA A 123 5.36 -13.58 7.02
N CYS A 124 4.71 -14.70 6.70
CA CYS A 124 5.01 -15.49 5.51
C CYS A 124 4.67 -14.74 4.21
N MET A 125 3.59 -13.96 4.18
CA MET A 125 3.24 -13.14 3.01
C MET A 125 4.25 -12.00 2.78
N PHE A 126 4.69 -11.31 3.81
CA PHE A 126 5.74 -10.30 3.67
C PHE A 126 7.05 -10.92 3.19
N TRP A 127 7.40 -12.09 3.70
CA TRP A 127 8.57 -12.83 3.23
C TRP A 127 8.41 -13.29 1.77
N LEU A 128 7.24 -13.77 1.39
CA LEU A 128 6.92 -14.18 0.01
C LEU A 128 6.94 -12.98 -0.94
N ILE A 129 6.42 -11.84 -0.51
CA ILE A 129 6.42 -10.59 -1.26
C ILE A 129 7.84 -10.07 -1.45
N ALA A 130 8.64 -10.05 -0.39
CA ALA A 130 10.05 -9.68 -0.45
C ALA A 130 10.87 -10.65 -1.33
N LYS A 131 10.59 -11.95 -1.24
CA LYS A 131 11.23 -12.96 -2.08
C LYS A 131 10.88 -12.78 -3.56
N VAL A 132 9.61 -12.60 -3.87
CA VAL A 132 9.13 -12.34 -5.24
C VAL A 132 9.75 -11.05 -5.80
N TRP A 133 9.90 -10.01 -4.97
CA TRP A 133 10.58 -8.78 -5.38
C TRP A 133 12.06 -9.00 -5.68
N ASN A 134 12.77 -9.68 -4.79
CA ASN A 134 14.21 -9.99 -4.99
C ASN A 134 14.44 -10.86 -6.23
N GLU A 135 13.55 -11.82 -6.49
CA GLU A 135 13.61 -12.63 -7.71
C GLU A 135 13.37 -11.78 -8.96
N LYS A 136 12.45 -10.81 -8.90
CA LYS A 136 12.18 -9.87 -10.00
C LYS A 136 13.31 -8.86 -10.21
N LYS A 137 13.92 -8.36 -9.13
CA LYS A 137 15.07 -7.45 -9.21
C LYS A 137 16.30 -8.13 -9.86
N ASN A 138 16.46 -9.43 -9.67
CA ASN A 138 17.53 -10.23 -10.26
C ASN A 138 17.23 -10.76 -11.66
N ASN A 139 15.95 -10.80 -12.06
CA ASN A 139 15.54 -11.18 -13.43
C ASN A 139 15.18 -9.92 -14.19
N SER A 140 16.02 -9.55 -15.17
CA SER A 140 15.80 -8.48 -16.15
C SER A 140 14.58 -8.72 -17.08
N PHE A 141 13.53 -9.39 -16.59
CA PHE A 141 12.38 -9.81 -17.39
C PHE A 141 11.35 -8.70 -17.65
N TRP A 142 11.53 -7.49 -17.09
CA TRP A 142 10.60 -6.36 -17.25
C TRP A 142 11.09 -5.30 -18.23
N ALA A 143 12.07 -5.63 -19.09
CA ALA A 143 12.56 -4.72 -20.12
C ALA A 143 11.71 -4.73 -21.41
N PHE A 144 10.53 -5.35 -21.43
CA PHE A 144 9.64 -5.36 -22.59
C PHE A 144 8.17 -5.22 -22.17
N SER A 145 7.70 -4.01 -22.17
CA SER A 145 6.44 -3.52 -22.78
C SER A 145 6.13 -2.11 -22.31
#